data_1d24250bf4bedfd32d79a677ffdc3b8d
#
_entry.id   1d24250bf4bedfd32d79a677ffdc3b8d
#
_cell.length_a   1.000
_cell.length_b   1.000
_cell.length_c   1.000
_cell.angle_alpha   90.00
_cell.angle_beta   90.00
_cell.angle_gamma   90.00
#
_symmetry.space_group_name_H-M   'P 1'
#
loop_
_entity.id
_entity.type
_entity.pdbx_description
1 polymer ?
#
loop_
_entity_poly.entity_id
_entity_poly.type
_entity_poly.pdbx_seq_one_letter_code
_entity_poly.pdbx_strand_id
1 'polypeptide(L)'
;CLSRVTDKHDRDSMIYADGAGAVIVEGTNDDSGLISHESASYTEEEVKFLFLGCSFNADSDPNTRYIKMYGRKIYEFALNCVPMAMKSCLDKSGVPIEKLKKILIHQANEKMDEAIVHRFYKLYKMPVPKDIMPMTIGTLGNSSVATIPTLYDQLIKGELDNHEIEKGDILLFASVGAGMNISAFLYKV
;
A
#
# COMPACT_ATOMS: atom_id res chain seq x y z
N CYS A 1 -2.03 -4.35 15.85
CA CYS A 1 -2.46 -3.02 16.26
C CYS A 1 -1.25 -2.10 16.41
N LEU A 2 -1.16 -1.06 15.60
CA LEU A 2 -0.06 -0.10 15.65
C LEU A 2 -0.05 0.71 16.96
N SER A 3 -1.21 0.92 17.60
CA SER A 3 -1.31 1.64 18.87
C SER A 3 -0.40 1.09 19.98
N ARG A 4 -0.12 -0.22 19.96
CA ARG A 4 0.75 -0.87 20.96
C ARG A 4 2.23 -0.57 20.80
N VAL A 5 2.64 -0.20 19.58
CA VAL A 5 4.03 0.05 19.22
C VAL A 5 4.26 1.48 18.74
N THR A 6 3.28 2.35 18.92
CA THR A 6 3.34 3.76 18.56
C THR A 6 3.89 4.57 19.71
N ASP A 7 4.94 5.34 19.45
CA ASP A 7 5.49 6.31 20.39
C ASP A 7 4.69 7.62 20.33
N LYS A 8 3.98 7.96 21.40
CA LYS A 8 3.19 9.20 21.47
C LYS A 8 4.04 10.49 21.42
N HIS A 9 5.34 10.37 21.60
CA HIS A 9 6.30 11.46 21.51
C HIS A 9 6.97 11.55 20.14
N ASP A 10 6.56 10.67 19.21
CA ASP A 10 7.01 10.68 17.83
C ASP A 10 6.00 11.42 16.95
N ARG A 11 6.48 12.35 16.13
CA ARG A 11 5.65 13.10 15.20
C ARG A 11 4.92 12.18 14.20
N ASP A 12 5.56 11.09 13.80
CA ASP A 12 5.00 10.14 12.85
C ASP A 12 3.80 9.36 13.41
N SER A 13 3.62 9.38 14.76
CA SER A 13 2.50 8.72 15.41
C SER A 13 1.12 9.19 14.96
N MET A 14 1.02 10.41 14.45
CA MET A 14 -0.25 11.03 14.05
C MET A 14 -0.93 10.34 12.87
N ILE A 15 -0.19 9.61 12.05
CA ILE A 15 -0.76 8.92 10.87
C ILE A 15 -1.22 7.50 11.18
N TYR A 16 -0.78 6.91 12.31
CA TYR A 16 -1.04 5.52 12.61
C TYR A 16 -2.47 5.29 13.14
N ALA A 17 -3.02 4.16 12.73
CA ALA A 17 -4.31 3.68 13.19
C ALA A 17 -4.26 2.17 13.45
N ASP A 18 -5.26 1.67 14.17
CA ASP A 18 -5.47 0.23 14.34
C ASP A 18 -6.46 -0.29 13.30
N GLY A 19 -6.25 -1.52 12.86
CA GLY A 19 -7.14 -2.20 11.94
C GLY A 19 -6.84 -3.68 11.89
N ALA A 20 -7.77 -4.44 11.33
CA ALA A 20 -7.63 -5.86 11.03
C ALA A 20 -8.33 -6.17 9.70
N GLY A 21 -7.75 -7.08 8.93
CA GLY A 21 -8.37 -7.59 7.71
C GLY A 21 -8.17 -9.10 7.64
N ALA A 22 -9.16 -9.79 7.09
CA ALA A 22 -9.11 -11.22 6.83
C ALA A 22 -9.71 -11.51 5.46
N VAL A 23 -9.11 -12.43 4.73
CA VAL A 23 -9.60 -12.89 3.43
C VAL A 23 -9.61 -14.41 3.41
N ILE A 24 -10.58 -14.98 2.72
CA ILE A 24 -10.62 -16.41 2.40
C ILE A 24 -10.18 -16.56 0.95
N VAL A 25 -9.18 -17.39 0.70
CA VAL A 25 -8.69 -17.70 -0.64
C VAL A 25 -9.05 -19.15 -0.97
N GLU A 26 -9.68 -19.34 -2.11
CA GLU A 26 -10.03 -20.66 -2.62
C GLU A 26 -9.66 -20.79 -4.11
N GLY A 27 -9.49 -22.04 -4.56
CA GLY A 27 -9.30 -22.32 -5.99
C GLY A 27 -10.62 -22.21 -6.72
N THR A 28 -10.62 -21.53 -7.88
CA THR A 28 -11.79 -21.42 -8.75
C THR A 28 -11.47 -21.91 -10.15
N ASN A 29 -12.52 -22.33 -10.88
CA ASN A 29 -12.43 -22.69 -12.30
C ASN A 29 -12.96 -21.58 -13.21
N ASP A 30 -13.43 -20.48 -12.64
CA ASP A 30 -13.86 -19.33 -13.43
C ASP A 30 -12.66 -18.43 -13.83
N ASP A 31 -12.95 -17.37 -14.56
CA ASP A 31 -11.95 -16.48 -15.15
C ASP A 31 -11.59 -15.31 -14.19
N SER A 32 -11.94 -15.41 -12.90
CA SER A 32 -11.60 -14.43 -11.87
C SER A 32 -10.36 -14.85 -11.09
N GLY A 33 -9.82 -13.93 -10.30
CA GLY A 33 -8.73 -14.24 -9.38
C GLY A 33 -7.40 -13.57 -9.71
N LEU A 34 -6.32 -14.13 -9.17
CA LEU A 34 -4.98 -13.60 -9.29
C LEU A 34 -4.40 -13.84 -10.69
N ILE A 35 -4.07 -12.73 -11.40
CA ILE A 35 -3.53 -12.80 -12.77
C ILE A 35 -1.99 -12.84 -12.73
N SER A 36 -1.38 -11.97 -11.96
CA SER A 36 0.09 -11.84 -11.85
C SER A 36 0.48 -11.26 -10.51
N HIS A 37 1.74 -11.45 -10.13
CA HIS A 37 2.31 -10.82 -8.95
C HIS A 37 3.77 -10.45 -9.14
N GLU A 38 4.21 -9.50 -8.31
CA GLU A 38 5.60 -9.07 -8.14
C GLU A 38 5.90 -8.92 -6.67
N SER A 39 7.02 -9.44 -6.22
CA SER A 39 7.52 -9.26 -4.85
C SER A 39 9.01 -8.97 -4.90
N ALA A 40 9.44 -7.95 -4.17
CA ALA A 40 10.83 -7.54 -4.10
C ALA A 40 11.22 -7.19 -2.67
N SER A 41 12.44 -7.56 -2.28
CA SER A 41 13.04 -7.24 -0.99
C SER A 41 14.35 -6.48 -1.19
N TYR A 42 14.53 -5.40 -0.44
CA TYR A 42 15.70 -4.53 -0.46
C TYR A 42 16.29 -4.52 0.95
N THR A 43 17.38 -5.26 1.16
CA THR A 43 17.86 -5.61 2.50
C THR A 43 19.27 -5.08 2.83
N GLU A 44 19.80 -4.20 2.02
CA GLU A 44 21.11 -3.57 2.27
C GLU A 44 20.94 -2.40 3.25
N GLU A 45 20.96 -1.16 2.76
CA GLU A 45 20.73 0.03 3.58
C GLU A 45 19.26 0.18 3.99
N GLU A 46 18.35 -0.27 3.14
CA GLU A 46 16.90 -0.11 3.27
C GLU A 46 16.31 -0.86 4.46
N VAL A 47 16.95 -1.95 4.89
CA VAL A 47 16.53 -2.71 6.10
C VAL A 47 16.42 -1.83 7.35
N LYS A 48 17.17 -0.73 7.39
CA LYS A 48 17.22 0.21 8.52
C LYS A 48 16.19 1.34 8.43
N PHE A 49 15.41 1.44 7.34
CA PHE A 49 14.52 2.59 7.14
C PHE A 49 13.29 2.57 8.03
N LEU A 50 12.84 1.38 8.39
CA LEU A 50 11.72 1.16 9.31
C LEU A 50 12.15 0.12 10.36
N PHE A 51 12.15 0.50 11.63
CA PHE A 51 12.75 -0.28 12.70
C PHE A 51 12.03 -0.09 14.04
N LEU A 52 12.39 -0.88 15.05
CA LEU A 52 11.95 -0.70 16.42
C LEU A 52 13.04 0.00 17.23
N GLY A 53 12.74 1.17 17.79
CA GLY A 53 13.65 2.00 18.58
C GLY A 53 13.07 2.46 19.91
N CYS A 54 13.88 3.14 20.73
CA CYS A 54 13.43 3.74 21.97
C CYS A 54 12.45 4.89 21.75
N SER A 55 11.69 5.25 22.79
CA SER A 55 10.89 6.48 22.77
C SER A 55 11.78 7.73 22.59
N PHE A 56 11.21 8.78 22.00
CA PHE A 56 11.80 10.10 22.00
C PHE A 56 11.65 10.83 23.36
N ASN A 57 10.85 10.31 24.27
CA ASN A 57 10.80 10.76 25.65
C ASN A 57 11.86 10.03 26.48
N ALA A 58 12.82 10.78 27.05
CA ALA A 58 13.91 10.23 27.85
C ALA A 58 13.45 9.56 29.16
N ASP A 59 12.26 9.92 29.67
CA ASP A 59 11.68 9.35 30.87
C ASP A 59 10.92 8.04 30.63
N SER A 60 10.82 7.59 29.38
CA SER A 60 10.17 6.32 29.03
C SER A 60 11.04 5.13 29.40
N ASP A 61 10.40 3.99 29.64
CA ASP A 61 11.11 2.72 29.88
C ASP A 61 12.09 2.42 28.72
N PRO A 62 13.40 2.32 28.98
CA PRO A 62 14.42 2.11 27.98
C PRO A 62 14.35 0.73 27.31
N ASN A 63 13.58 -0.21 27.84
CA ASN A 63 13.40 -1.57 27.29
C ASN A 63 12.20 -1.64 26.32
N THR A 64 11.28 -0.69 26.39
CA THR A 64 10.14 -0.63 25.48
C THR A 64 10.58 -0.11 24.10
N ARG A 65 10.12 -0.78 23.05
CA ARG A 65 10.44 -0.44 21.67
C ARG A 65 9.19 -0.01 20.93
N TYR A 66 9.37 0.99 20.07
CA TYR A 66 8.34 1.63 19.26
C TYR A 66 8.73 1.66 17.79
N ILE A 67 7.76 1.69 16.91
CA ILE A 67 8.01 1.90 15.48
C ILE A 67 8.70 3.24 15.27
N LYS A 68 9.80 3.20 14.55
CA LYS A 68 10.59 4.35 14.11
C LYS A 68 10.85 4.26 12.62
N MET A 69 10.89 5.40 11.94
CA MET A 69 11.17 5.44 10.53
C MET A 69 12.06 6.62 10.13
N TYR A 70 12.85 6.42 9.10
CA TYR A 70 13.49 7.50 8.36
C TYR A 70 12.57 7.98 7.24
N GLY A 71 11.54 8.75 7.59
CA GLY A 71 10.41 9.09 6.71
C GLY A 71 10.83 9.58 5.32
N ARG A 72 11.86 10.46 5.21
CA ARG A 72 12.37 10.92 3.92
C ARG A 72 12.95 9.78 3.08
N LYS A 73 13.73 8.87 3.68
CA LYS A 73 14.32 7.72 2.97
C LYS A 73 13.24 6.76 2.50
N ILE A 74 12.21 6.50 3.33
CA ILE A 74 11.06 5.68 2.97
C ILE A 74 10.28 6.33 1.82
N TYR A 75 10.05 7.62 1.86
CA TYR A 75 9.39 8.37 0.79
C TYR A 75 10.14 8.24 -0.54
N GLU A 76 11.44 8.53 -0.54
CA GLU A 76 12.29 8.43 -1.74
C GLU A 76 12.32 7.00 -2.28
N PHE A 77 12.44 5.99 -1.40
CA PHE A 77 12.40 4.58 -1.75
C PHE A 77 11.06 4.19 -2.38
N ALA A 78 9.94 4.52 -1.74
CA ALA A 78 8.61 4.18 -2.23
C ALA A 78 8.35 4.77 -3.62
N LEU A 79 8.72 6.05 -3.84
CA LEU A 79 8.53 6.70 -5.12
C LEU A 79 9.39 6.12 -6.25
N ASN A 80 10.53 5.53 -5.94
CA ASN A 80 11.43 4.96 -6.93
C ASN A 80 11.10 3.49 -7.22
N CYS A 81 10.78 2.71 -6.20
CA CYS A 81 10.71 1.26 -6.32
C CYS A 81 9.27 0.73 -6.52
N VAL A 82 8.26 1.34 -5.85
CA VAL A 82 6.87 0.85 -5.95
C VAL A 82 6.31 0.97 -7.37
N PRO A 83 6.46 2.10 -8.10
CA PRO A 83 5.97 2.20 -9.48
C PRO A 83 6.62 1.18 -10.41
N MET A 84 7.89 0.84 -10.18
CA MET A 84 8.61 -0.17 -10.98
C MET A 84 8.07 -1.58 -10.73
N ALA A 85 7.77 -1.92 -9.47
CA ALA A 85 7.16 -3.20 -9.12
C ALA A 85 5.74 -3.31 -9.69
N MET A 86 4.94 -2.24 -9.60
CA MET A 86 3.61 -2.17 -10.21
C MET A 86 3.69 -2.39 -11.74
N LYS A 87 4.67 -1.73 -12.39
CA LYS A 87 4.90 -1.88 -13.82
C LYS A 87 5.33 -3.32 -14.17
N SER A 88 6.28 -3.88 -13.44
CA SER A 88 6.71 -5.27 -13.66
C SER A 88 5.54 -6.26 -13.53
N CYS A 89 4.70 -6.07 -12.52
CA CYS A 89 3.52 -6.88 -12.29
C CYS A 89 2.53 -6.78 -13.47
N LEU A 90 2.25 -5.57 -13.94
CA LEU A 90 1.32 -5.35 -15.06
C LEU A 90 1.88 -5.88 -16.37
N ASP A 91 3.15 -5.62 -16.69
CA ASP A 91 3.80 -6.10 -17.91
C ASP A 91 3.82 -7.63 -17.98
N LYS A 92 4.10 -8.31 -16.87
CA LYS A 92 4.05 -9.79 -16.77
C LYS A 92 2.68 -10.37 -17.09
N SER A 93 1.61 -9.64 -16.76
CA SER A 93 0.24 -10.10 -17.01
C SER A 93 -0.18 -10.04 -18.47
N GLY A 94 0.48 -9.20 -19.28
CA GLY A 94 0.05 -8.86 -20.64
C GLY A 94 -1.22 -7.98 -20.70
N VAL A 95 -1.76 -7.56 -19.56
CA VAL A 95 -2.93 -6.66 -19.50
C VAL A 95 -2.52 -5.23 -19.85
N PRO A 96 -3.17 -4.57 -20.82
CA PRO A 96 -2.92 -3.16 -21.11
C PRO A 96 -3.28 -2.26 -19.93
N ILE A 97 -2.50 -1.20 -19.68
CA ILE A 97 -2.73 -0.27 -18.58
C ILE A 97 -4.12 0.40 -18.63
N GLU A 98 -4.67 0.58 -19.81
CA GLU A 98 -6.02 1.15 -20.04
C GLU A 98 -7.15 0.26 -19.50
N LYS A 99 -6.86 -1.01 -19.23
CA LYS A 99 -7.80 -1.97 -18.64
C LYS A 99 -7.82 -1.93 -17.12
N LEU A 100 -6.89 -1.20 -16.48
CA LEU A 100 -6.93 -1.03 -15.04
C LEU A 100 -8.15 -0.21 -14.64
N LYS A 101 -9.01 -0.82 -13.83
CA LYS A 101 -10.20 -0.17 -13.27
C LYS A 101 -9.88 0.62 -12.00
N LYS A 102 -9.09 0.03 -11.09
CA LYS A 102 -8.67 0.67 -9.82
C LYS A 102 -7.26 0.23 -9.43
N ILE A 103 -6.60 1.11 -8.69
CA ILE A 103 -5.34 0.83 -7.99
C ILE A 103 -5.60 0.93 -6.49
N LEU A 104 -5.44 -0.17 -5.78
CA LEU A 104 -5.54 -0.23 -4.33
C LEU A 104 -4.13 -0.26 -3.75
N ILE A 105 -3.67 0.89 -3.28
CA ILE A 105 -2.34 1.04 -2.69
C ILE A 105 -2.43 1.05 -1.16
N HIS A 106 -1.37 0.60 -0.50
CA HIS A 106 -1.22 0.75 0.94
C HIS A 106 -1.38 2.22 1.33
N GLN A 107 -2.31 2.50 2.24
CA GLN A 107 -2.66 3.84 2.69
C GLN A 107 -1.62 4.36 3.69
N ALA A 108 -0.46 4.78 3.19
CA ALA A 108 0.67 5.22 4.00
C ALA A 108 0.67 6.74 4.25
N ASN A 109 0.50 7.51 3.17
CA ASN A 109 0.43 8.97 3.16
C ASN A 109 -0.16 9.42 1.82
N GLU A 110 -1.22 10.20 1.83
CA GLU A 110 -1.95 10.62 0.63
C GLU A 110 -1.04 11.18 -0.47
N LYS A 111 -0.16 12.15 -0.14
CA LYS A 111 0.74 12.75 -1.12
C LYS A 111 1.75 11.76 -1.68
N MET A 112 2.19 10.81 -0.88
CA MET A 112 3.10 9.77 -1.32
C MET A 112 2.39 8.81 -2.27
N ASP A 113 1.19 8.38 -1.92
CA ASP A 113 0.39 7.42 -2.66
C ASP A 113 0.01 8.01 -4.04
N GLU A 114 -0.42 9.29 -4.08
CA GLU A 114 -0.65 10.02 -5.33
C GLU A 114 0.62 10.12 -6.19
N ALA A 115 1.76 10.46 -5.59
CA ALA A 115 3.02 10.57 -6.32
C ALA A 115 3.50 9.23 -6.89
N ILE A 116 3.26 8.10 -6.19
CA ILE A 116 3.53 6.74 -6.68
C ILE A 116 2.69 6.47 -7.93
N VAL A 117 1.37 6.70 -7.88
CA VAL A 117 0.46 6.46 -9.01
C VAL A 117 0.81 7.37 -10.19
N HIS A 118 1.13 8.65 -9.94
CA HIS A 118 1.60 9.54 -11.00
C HIS A 118 2.88 9.02 -11.67
N ARG A 119 3.86 8.54 -10.90
CA ARG A 119 5.08 7.95 -11.45
C ARG A 119 4.80 6.67 -12.22
N PHE A 120 3.91 5.82 -11.74
CA PHE A 120 3.50 4.59 -12.42
C PHE A 120 2.93 4.89 -13.80
N TYR A 121 1.96 5.79 -13.93
CA TYR A 121 1.39 6.17 -15.23
C TYR A 121 2.41 6.88 -16.14
N LYS A 122 3.32 7.66 -15.57
CA LYS A 122 4.42 8.29 -16.33
C LYS A 122 5.33 7.26 -17.01
N LEU A 123 5.55 6.07 -16.42
CA LEU A 123 6.33 4.99 -17.04
C LEU A 123 5.70 4.49 -18.34
N TYR A 124 4.39 4.65 -18.51
CA TYR A 124 3.64 4.34 -19.73
C TYR A 124 3.37 5.58 -20.61
N LYS A 125 3.89 6.74 -20.20
CA LYS A 125 3.67 8.03 -20.89
C LYS A 125 2.18 8.39 -20.99
N MET A 126 1.39 8.02 -20.00
CA MET A 126 -0.06 8.25 -19.92
C MET A 126 -0.43 9.18 -18.77
N PRO A 127 -1.52 9.95 -18.92
CA PRO A 127 -2.10 10.70 -17.81
C PRO A 127 -2.72 9.72 -16.79
N VAL A 128 -2.77 10.15 -15.54
CA VAL A 128 -3.49 9.40 -14.48
C VAL A 128 -5.00 9.55 -14.72
N PRO A 129 -5.75 8.45 -14.86
CA PRO A 129 -7.20 8.52 -14.97
C PRO A 129 -7.83 9.10 -13.69
N LYS A 130 -8.92 9.83 -13.86
CA LYS A 130 -9.71 10.30 -12.72
C LYS A 130 -10.24 9.11 -11.92
N ASP A 131 -10.28 9.24 -10.61
CA ASP A 131 -10.85 8.26 -9.68
C ASP A 131 -10.25 6.84 -9.81
N ILE A 132 -8.99 6.72 -10.30
CA ILE A 132 -8.30 5.43 -10.42
C ILE A 132 -7.92 4.82 -9.07
N MET A 133 -7.62 5.65 -8.08
CA MET A 133 -7.12 5.25 -6.77
C MET A 133 -8.04 5.79 -5.66
N PRO A 134 -8.80 4.93 -4.98
CA PRO A 134 -9.55 5.32 -3.78
C PRO A 134 -8.60 5.67 -2.64
N MET A 135 -8.95 6.69 -1.86
CA MET A 135 -8.16 7.21 -0.75
C MET A 135 -9.00 7.28 0.53
N THR A 136 -8.58 6.59 1.58
CA THR A 136 -9.29 6.52 2.87
C THR A 136 -8.43 6.95 4.06
N ILE A 137 -7.17 7.31 3.83
CA ILE A 137 -6.23 7.63 4.92
C ILE A 137 -6.69 8.83 5.75
N GLY A 138 -7.38 9.79 5.15
CA GLY A 138 -7.92 10.97 5.86
C GLY A 138 -8.95 10.63 6.93
N THR A 139 -9.64 9.50 6.81
CA THR A 139 -10.68 9.04 7.75
C THR A 139 -10.24 7.85 8.58
N LEU A 140 -9.51 6.90 8.00
CA LEU A 140 -9.16 5.65 8.66
C LEU A 140 -7.70 5.60 9.14
N GLY A 141 -6.84 6.51 8.67
CA GLY A 141 -5.42 6.51 8.99
C GLY A 141 -4.66 5.33 8.38
N ASN A 142 -3.39 5.22 8.76
CA ASN A 142 -2.53 4.11 8.35
C ASN A 142 -2.62 2.96 9.36
N SER A 143 -3.43 1.96 9.07
CA SER A 143 -3.55 0.73 9.86
C SER A 143 -2.59 -0.38 9.41
N SER A 144 -1.48 -0.02 8.73
CA SER A 144 -0.45 -0.95 8.24
C SER A 144 -1.02 -2.01 7.27
N VAL A 145 -0.77 -3.28 7.52
CA VAL A 145 -1.21 -4.39 6.66
C VAL A 145 -2.73 -4.43 6.47
N ALA A 146 -3.51 -3.86 7.38
CA ALA A 146 -4.98 -3.85 7.27
C ALA A 146 -5.52 -2.80 6.30
N THR A 147 -4.71 -1.85 5.82
CA THR A 147 -5.19 -0.78 4.93
C THR A 147 -5.78 -1.30 3.63
N ILE A 148 -5.09 -2.23 2.96
CA ILE A 148 -5.54 -2.79 1.68
C ILE A 148 -6.81 -3.65 1.83
N PRO A 149 -6.88 -4.64 2.74
CA PRO A 149 -8.12 -5.42 2.89
C PRO A 149 -9.31 -4.57 3.33
N THR A 150 -9.11 -3.56 4.17
CA THR A 150 -10.17 -2.61 4.54
C THR A 150 -10.65 -1.80 3.33
N LEU A 151 -9.70 -1.27 2.54
CA LEU A 151 -10.02 -0.50 1.33
C LEU A 151 -10.79 -1.36 0.30
N TYR A 152 -10.35 -2.60 0.12
CA TYR A 152 -11.01 -3.53 -0.78
C TYR A 152 -12.41 -3.90 -0.30
N ASP A 153 -12.59 -4.16 1.00
CA ASP A 153 -13.90 -4.45 1.60
C ASP A 153 -14.89 -3.31 1.38
N GLN A 154 -14.47 -2.06 1.62
CA GLN A 154 -15.29 -0.87 1.36
C GLN A 154 -15.62 -0.72 -0.13
N LEU A 155 -14.66 -1.02 -1.01
CA LEU A 155 -14.86 -0.93 -2.46
C LEU A 155 -15.91 -1.94 -2.95
N ILE A 156 -15.83 -3.20 -2.54
CA ILE A 156 -16.80 -4.24 -2.94
C ILE A 156 -18.19 -4.03 -2.34
N LYS A 157 -18.30 -3.33 -1.22
CA LYS A 157 -19.56 -2.94 -0.58
C LYS A 157 -20.19 -1.68 -1.16
N GLY A 158 -19.48 -0.97 -2.06
CA GLY A 158 -19.96 0.29 -2.61
C GLY A 158 -19.99 1.43 -1.58
N GLU A 159 -19.12 1.40 -0.58
CA GLU A 159 -19.04 2.41 0.50
C GLU A 159 -18.10 3.57 0.15
N LEU A 160 -17.48 3.56 -1.04
CA LEU A 160 -16.54 4.57 -1.50
C LEU A 160 -17.15 5.39 -2.64
N ASP A 161 -17.41 6.67 -2.38
CA ASP A 161 -17.97 7.60 -3.36
C ASP A 161 -17.11 7.64 -4.65
N ASN A 162 -17.78 7.58 -5.81
CA ASN A 162 -17.15 7.58 -7.13
C ASN A 162 -16.22 6.39 -7.44
N HIS A 163 -16.27 5.33 -6.63
CA HIS A 163 -15.48 4.13 -6.85
C HIS A 163 -16.38 2.90 -6.91
N GLU A 164 -16.60 2.42 -8.13
CA GLU A 164 -17.38 1.21 -8.39
C GLU A 164 -16.54 0.18 -9.13
N ILE A 165 -16.81 -1.08 -8.89
CA ILE A 165 -16.22 -2.22 -9.59
C ILE A 165 -17.30 -3.23 -9.96
N GLU A 166 -17.07 -3.94 -11.07
CA GLU A 166 -17.96 -4.97 -11.58
C GLU A 166 -17.17 -6.25 -11.86
N LYS A 167 -17.89 -7.36 -12.03
CA LYS A 167 -17.28 -8.63 -12.41
C LYS A 167 -16.52 -8.49 -13.73
N GLY A 168 -15.26 -8.92 -13.72
CA GLY A 168 -14.35 -8.84 -14.85
C GLY A 168 -13.42 -7.61 -14.81
N ASP A 169 -13.65 -6.66 -13.92
CA ASP A 169 -12.75 -5.51 -13.73
C ASP A 169 -11.37 -5.94 -13.23
N ILE A 170 -10.34 -5.23 -13.68
CA ILE A 170 -8.94 -5.48 -13.32
C ILE A 170 -8.49 -4.48 -12.24
N LEU A 171 -8.05 -5.01 -11.12
CA LEU A 171 -7.53 -4.24 -10.01
C LEU A 171 -6.03 -4.49 -9.84
N LEU A 172 -5.26 -3.43 -9.59
CA LEU A 172 -3.85 -3.52 -9.23
C LEU A 172 -3.70 -3.19 -7.74
N PHE A 173 -3.18 -4.12 -6.99
CA PHE A 173 -2.84 -3.94 -5.58
C PHE A 173 -1.35 -3.68 -5.43
N ALA A 174 -0.96 -2.76 -4.55
CA ALA A 174 0.44 -2.47 -4.28
C ALA A 174 0.68 -2.08 -2.82
N SER A 175 1.76 -2.59 -2.24
CA SER A 175 2.16 -2.26 -0.88
C SER A 175 3.66 -2.15 -0.74
N VAL A 176 4.08 -1.38 0.26
CA VAL A 176 5.47 -1.26 0.71
C VAL A 176 5.50 -1.35 2.23
N GLY A 177 6.49 -2.03 2.77
CA GLY A 177 6.64 -2.22 4.21
C GLY A 177 8.09 -2.45 4.62
N ALA A 178 8.27 -2.69 5.93
CA ALA A 178 9.58 -2.95 6.49
C ALA A 178 10.31 -4.10 5.78
N GLY A 179 11.63 -3.93 5.66
CA GLY A 179 12.46 -4.96 5.06
C GLY A 179 13.54 -4.44 4.10
N MET A 180 13.42 -3.39 3.23
CA MET A 180 12.11 -2.94 2.74
C MET A 180 11.54 -3.95 1.75
N ASN A 181 10.27 -4.26 1.90
CA ASN A 181 9.59 -5.18 1.01
C ASN A 181 8.53 -4.45 0.18
N ILE A 182 8.36 -4.87 -1.06
CA ILE A 182 7.31 -4.40 -1.96
C ILE A 182 6.55 -5.63 -2.47
N SER A 183 5.24 -5.52 -2.51
CA SER A 183 4.39 -6.50 -3.18
C SER A 183 3.38 -5.79 -4.06
N ALA A 184 3.19 -6.32 -5.27
CA ALA A 184 2.13 -5.89 -6.17
C ALA A 184 1.47 -7.13 -6.78
N PHE A 185 0.17 -7.07 -7.00
CA PHE A 185 -0.53 -8.12 -7.74
C PHE A 185 -1.71 -7.58 -8.52
N LEU A 186 -1.99 -8.24 -9.63
CA LEU A 186 -3.15 -7.99 -10.46
C LEU A 186 -4.24 -9.01 -10.13
N TYR A 187 -5.45 -8.51 -10.00
CA TYR A 187 -6.62 -9.31 -9.66
C TYR A 187 -7.78 -8.98 -10.60
N LYS A 188 -8.49 -10.01 -11.07
CA LYS A 188 -9.72 -9.89 -11.82
C LYS A 188 -10.91 -10.22 -10.91
N VAL A 189 -11.83 -9.28 -10.79
CA VAL A 189 -13.04 -9.41 -9.99
C VAL A 189 -13.99 -10.46 -10.52
#